data_fb709792185867c0610b93c197fd7efd
#
_entry.id   fb709792185867c0610b93c197fd7efd
#
_cell.length_a   1.000
_cell.length_b   1.000
_cell.length_c   1.000
_cell.angle_alpha   90.00
_cell.angle_beta   90.00
_cell.angle_gamma   90.00
#
_symmetry.space_group_name_H-M   'P 1'
#
loop_
_entity.id
_entity.type
_entity.pdbx_description
1 polymer ?
#
loop_
_entity_poly.entity_id
_entity_poly.type
_entity_poly.pdbx_seq_one_letter_code
_entity_poly.pdbx_strand_id
1 'polypeptide(L)'
;MKLSVTAGGFALYKESNVIGQCSVTPAPKGADITSLSILPQWRRKGYGSYLLKEILRRFGGYDREAATVFTAPLPADEGEVLFWKKFGFVPEGGRLCRRRTPDLTAVRLVQDYLAAHLPHAALCIDATCGNGGDTAFL
;
A
#
# COMPACT_ATOMS: atom_id res chain seq x y z
N MET A 1 2.34 -12.77 -18.43
CA MET A 1 2.29 -11.30 -18.20
C MET A 1 3.60 -10.80 -17.61
N LYS A 2 4.02 -9.67 -18.05
CA LYS A 2 5.24 -9.04 -17.55
C LYS A 2 4.98 -7.58 -17.21
N LEU A 3 5.40 -7.15 -16.04
CA LEU A 3 5.38 -5.76 -15.62
C LEU A 3 6.77 -5.16 -15.81
N SER A 4 6.85 -4.06 -16.52
CA SER A 4 8.10 -3.33 -16.75
C SER A 4 8.01 -1.91 -16.21
N VAL A 5 9.13 -1.42 -15.67
CA VAL A 5 9.24 -0.04 -15.22
C VAL A 5 9.49 0.86 -16.43
N THR A 6 8.77 1.96 -16.51
CA THR A 6 8.95 2.99 -17.53
C THR A 6 9.42 4.30 -16.90
N ALA A 7 9.73 5.31 -17.72
CA ALA A 7 10.26 6.59 -17.23
C ALA A 7 9.36 7.31 -16.21
N GLY A 8 8.05 7.11 -16.24
CA GLY A 8 7.10 7.75 -15.33
C GLY A 8 6.11 6.80 -14.66
N GLY A 9 6.40 5.47 -14.67
CA GLY A 9 5.48 4.51 -14.08
C GLY A 9 5.75 3.08 -14.51
N PHE A 10 4.70 2.38 -14.91
CA PHE A 10 4.75 0.96 -15.22
C PHE A 10 3.95 0.64 -16.48
N ALA A 11 4.42 -0.32 -17.23
CA ALA A 11 3.71 -0.87 -18.37
C ALA A 11 3.50 -2.37 -18.18
N LEU A 12 2.29 -2.82 -18.46
CA LEU A 12 1.92 -4.23 -18.40
C LEU A 12 1.95 -4.83 -19.80
N TYR A 13 2.71 -5.90 -19.96
CA TYR A 13 2.87 -6.62 -21.22
C TYR A 13 2.21 -7.99 -21.15
N LYS A 14 1.56 -8.36 -22.23
CA LYS A 14 1.15 -9.73 -22.48
C LYS A 14 1.72 -10.16 -23.83
N GLU A 15 2.49 -11.25 -23.81
CA GLU A 15 3.32 -11.65 -24.96
C GLU A 15 4.27 -10.50 -25.30
N SER A 16 4.19 -9.87 -26.43
CA SER A 16 5.03 -8.72 -26.79
C SER A 16 4.26 -7.40 -26.88
N ASN A 17 3.00 -7.39 -26.43
CA ASN A 17 2.13 -6.23 -26.57
C ASN A 17 1.91 -5.52 -25.22
N VAL A 18 1.98 -4.19 -25.23
CA VAL A 18 1.57 -3.38 -24.09
C VAL A 18 0.05 -3.40 -24.01
N ILE A 19 -0.48 -3.91 -22.90
CA ILE A 19 -1.93 -3.99 -22.68
C ILE A 19 -2.43 -3.01 -21.63
N GLY A 20 -1.55 -2.45 -20.83
CA GLY A 20 -1.89 -1.47 -19.82
C GLY A 20 -0.72 -0.60 -19.40
N GLN A 21 -1.02 0.57 -18.89
CA GLN A 21 -0.03 1.53 -18.41
C GLN A 21 -0.52 2.19 -17.12
N CYS A 22 0.42 2.56 -16.28
CA CYS A 22 0.15 3.32 -15.07
C CYS A 22 1.26 4.35 -14.87
N SER A 23 0.88 5.59 -14.65
CA SER A 23 1.82 6.65 -14.25
C SER A 23 1.76 6.85 -12.75
N VAL A 24 2.92 6.84 -12.11
CA VAL A 24 3.06 6.88 -10.66
C VAL A 24 4.14 7.86 -10.27
N THR A 25 3.85 8.73 -9.31
CA THR A 25 4.83 9.59 -8.67
C THR A 25 5.08 9.07 -7.25
N PRO A 26 6.30 8.66 -6.91
CA PRO A 26 6.62 8.20 -5.56
C PRO A 26 6.37 9.31 -4.53
N ALA A 27 5.88 8.92 -3.35
CA ALA A 27 5.68 9.79 -2.20
C ALA A 27 6.39 9.19 -0.96
N PRO A 28 6.67 9.98 0.09
CA PRO A 28 7.42 9.49 1.26
C PRO A 28 6.81 8.26 1.93
N LYS A 29 5.48 8.12 1.90
CA LYS A 29 4.75 7.01 2.53
C LYS A 29 3.80 6.31 1.58
N GLY A 30 4.14 6.21 0.30
CA GLY A 30 3.28 5.57 -0.69
C GLY A 30 3.54 6.12 -2.07
N ALA A 31 2.49 6.44 -2.81
CA ALA A 31 2.60 6.98 -4.15
C ALA A 31 1.34 7.74 -4.58
N ASP A 32 1.51 8.64 -5.51
CA ASP A 32 0.41 9.26 -6.24
C ASP A 32 0.27 8.57 -7.61
N ILE A 33 -0.86 7.92 -7.81
CA ILE A 33 -1.18 7.26 -9.08
C ILE A 33 -1.87 8.30 -9.96
N THR A 34 -1.16 8.82 -10.95
CA THR A 34 -1.69 9.88 -11.81
C THR A 34 -2.55 9.37 -12.95
N SER A 35 -2.32 8.14 -13.40
CA SER A 35 -3.15 7.48 -14.40
C SER A 35 -3.03 5.97 -14.31
N LEU A 36 -4.11 5.28 -14.63
CA LEU A 36 -4.16 3.82 -14.78
C LEU A 36 -5.06 3.51 -15.96
N SER A 37 -4.55 2.85 -16.97
CA SER A 37 -5.31 2.53 -18.17
C SER A 37 -5.01 1.12 -18.67
N ILE A 38 -6.04 0.45 -19.16
CA ILE A 38 -5.96 -0.84 -19.85
C ILE A 38 -6.60 -0.65 -21.21
N LEU A 39 -5.98 -1.21 -22.25
CA LEU A 39 -6.53 -1.16 -23.60
C LEU A 39 -7.95 -1.73 -23.64
N PRO A 40 -8.89 -1.14 -24.43
CA PRO A 40 -10.28 -1.55 -24.43
C PRO A 40 -10.52 -3.04 -24.65
N GLN A 41 -9.77 -3.68 -25.55
CA GLN A 41 -9.89 -5.12 -25.83
C GLN A 41 -9.40 -6.03 -24.69
N TRP A 42 -8.69 -5.47 -23.72
CA TRP A 42 -8.16 -6.20 -22.57
C TRP A 42 -8.86 -5.86 -21.26
N ARG A 43 -9.88 -4.98 -21.30
CA ARG A 43 -10.65 -4.60 -20.13
C ARG A 43 -11.55 -5.74 -19.65
N ARG A 44 -11.96 -5.69 -18.36
CA ARG A 44 -12.83 -6.66 -17.67
C ARG A 44 -12.27 -8.08 -17.65
N LYS A 45 -10.96 -8.24 -17.75
CA LYS A 45 -10.26 -9.54 -17.69
C LYS A 45 -9.33 -9.64 -16.46
N GLY A 46 -9.41 -8.68 -15.52
CA GLY A 46 -8.61 -8.67 -14.31
C GLY A 46 -7.22 -8.04 -14.46
N TYR A 47 -6.85 -7.53 -15.61
CA TYR A 47 -5.52 -6.94 -15.82
C TYR A 47 -5.32 -5.62 -15.08
N GLY A 48 -6.36 -4.80 -14.99
CA GLY A 48 -6.33 -3.56 -14.18
C GLY A 48 -6.14 -3.86 -12.70
N SER A 49 -6.81 -4.87 -12.19
CA SER A 49 -6.64 -5.33 -10.80
C SER A 49 -5.24 -5.86 -10.55
N TYR A 50 -4.68 -6.63 -11.47
CA TYR A 50 -3.31 -7.12 -11.38
C TYR A 50 -2.31 -5.97 -11.34
N LEU A 51 -2.43 -5.02 -12.27
CA LEU A 51 -1.53 -3.88 -12.38
C LEU A 51 -1.57 -3.03 -11.10
N LEU A 52 -2.77 -2.71 -10.60
CA LEU A 52 -2.91 -1.91 -9.38
C LEU A 52 -2.36 -2.64 -8.15
N LYS A 53 -2.60 -3.95 -8.01
CA LYS A 53 -2.03 -4.75 -6.92
C LYS A 53 -0.51 -4.74 -6.92
N GLU A 54 0.10 -4.89 -8.09
CA GLU A 54 1.56 -4.88 -8.20
C GLU A 54 2.16 -3.52 -7.84
N ILE A 55 1.50 -2.44 -8.23
CA ILE A 55 1.92 -1.09 -7.86
C ILE A 55 1.81 -0.88 -6.35
N LEU A 56 0.68 -1.21 -5.76
CA LEU A 56 0.49 -1.10 -4.30
C LEU A 56 1.54 -1.93 -3.55
N ARG A 57 1.83 -3.14 -4.01
CA ARG A 57 2.84 -4.01 -3.39
C ARG A 57 4.24 -3.38 -3.45
N ARG A 58 4.62 -2.81 -4.57
CA ARG A 58 5.95 -2.19 -4.76
C ARG A 58 6.17 -0.97 -3.88
N PHE A 59 5.13 -0.25 -3.54
CA PHE A 59 5.20 0.93 -2.68
C PHE A 59 4.78 0.67 -1.23
N GLY A 60 4.75 -0.58 -0.81
CA GLY A 60 4.49 -0.95 0.58
C GLY A 60 3.02 -0.95 1.00
N GLY A 61 2.09 -0.91 0.04
CA GLY A 61 0.65 -0.86 0.34
C GLY A 61 0.08 -2.09 1.03
N TYR A 62 0.79 -3.21 1.02
CA TYR A 62 0.45 -4.45 1.72
C TYR A 62 1.35 -4.78 2.89
N ASP A 63 2.27 -3.89 3.24
CA ASP A 63 3.09 -4.04 4.42
C ASP A 63 2.23 -3.76 5.66
N ARG A 64 2.16 -4.74 6.57
CA ARG A 64 1.34 -4.63 7.78
C ARG A 64 1.89 -3.65 8.81
N GLU A 65 3.19 -3.40 8.78
CA GLU A 65 3.87 -2.56 9.76
C GLU A 65 4.04 -1.11 9.27
N ALA A 66 3.74 -0.84 8.01
CA ALA A 66 3.90 0.48 7.42
C ALA A 66 2.60 1.27 7.38
N ALA A 67 2.67 2.55 7.74
CA ALA A 67 1.63 3.51 7.42
C ALA A 67 1.82 3.96 5.97
N THR A 68 0.80 3.81 5.12
CA THR A 68 0.89 4.19 3.71
C THR A 68 -0.28 5.05 3.27
N VAL A 69 -0.04 5.94 2.33
CA VAL A 69 -1.04 6.80 1.70
C VAL A 69 -0.85 6.75 0.19
N PHE A 70 -1.88 6.32 -0.51
CA PHE A 70 -1.93 6.35 -1.98
C PHE A 70 -3.04 7.28 -2.41
N THR A 71 -2.79 8.06 -3.45
CA THR A 71 -3.77 8.98 -4.03
C THR A 71 -3.94 8.70 -5.50
N ALA A 72 -5.12 9.01 -6.03
CA ALA A 72 -5.45 8.87 -7.43
C ALA A 72 -6.49 9.92 -7.84
N PRO A 73 -6.61 10.27 -9.13
CA PRO A 73 -7.67 11.15 -9.59
C PRO A 73 -9.04 10.51 -9.38
N LEU A 74 -10.03 11.30 -8.98
CA LEU A 74 -11.40 10.83 -8.85
C LEU A 74 -12.02 10.66 -10.24
N PRO A 75 -12.43 9.43 -10.63
CA PRO A 75 -13.08 9.21 -11.91
C PRO A 75 -14.48 9.84 -11.95
N ALA A 76 -14.91 10.23 -13.15
CA ALA A 76 -16.28 10.69 -13.37
C ALA A 76 -17.28 9.53 -13.44
N ASP A 77 -16.83 8.33 -13.80
CA ASP A 77 -17.65 7.13 -13.91
C ASP A 77 -17.74 6.39 -12.57
N GLU A 78 -18.96 6.09 -12.12
CA GLU A 78 -19.21 5.34 -10.89
C GLU A 78 -18.63 3.92 -10.93
N GLY A 79 -18.63 3.27 -12.08
CA GLY A 79 -18.03 1.94 -12.25
C GLY A 79 -16.52 1.93 -11.98
N GLU A 80 -15.82 2.98 -12.40
CA GLU A 80 -14.40 3.15 -12.10
C GLU A 80 -14.17 3.43 -10.61
N VAL A 81 -15.01 4.24 -9.99
CA VAL A 81 -14.94 4.46 -8.53
C VAL A 81 -15.11 3.15 -7.76
N LEU A 82 -16.04 2.30 -8.18
CA LEU A 82 -16.23 0.97 -7.56
C LEU A 82 -15.00 0.07 -7.71
N PHE A 83 -14.34 0.12 -8.86
CA PHE A 83 -13.07 -0.58 -9.08
C PHE A 83 -12.02 -0.15 -8.04
N TRP A 84 -11.82 1.15 -7.86
CA TRP A 84 -10.86 1.68 -6.89
C TRP A 84 -11.24 1.36 -5.45
N LYS A 85 -12.53 1.37 -5.12
CA LYS A 85 -13.03 1.01 -3.78
C LYS A 85 -12.69 -0.42 -3.37
N LYS A 86 -12.62 -1.35 -4.31
CA LYS A 86 -12.19 -2.73 -4.04
C LYS A 86 -10.77 -2.82 -3.49
N PHE A 87 -9.95 -1.83 -3.74
CA PHE A 87 -8.57 -1.75 -3.26
C PHE A 87 -8.39 -0.82 -2.06
N GLY A 88 -9.48 -0.37 -1.46
CA GLY A 88 -9.46 0.49 -0.28
C GLY A 88 -9.36 1.99 -0.55
N PHE A 89 -9.48 2.41 -1.80
CA PHE A 89 -9.56 3.83 -2.13
C PHE A 89 -10.94 4.38 -1.85
N VAL A 90 -11.01 5.56 -1.25
CA VAL A 90 -12.26 6.28 -0.97
C VAL A 90 -12.15 7.71 -1.47
N PRO A 91 -13.26 8.31 -1.93
CA PRO A 91 -13.26 9.72 -2.31
C PRO A 91 -12.96 10.62 -1.10
N GLU A 92 -11.97 11.50 -1.27
CA GLU A 92 -11.58 12.46 -0.24
C GLU A 92 -11.02 13.72 -0.90
N GLY A 93 -11.64 14.88 -0.65
CA GLY A 93 -11.15 16.16 -1.16
C GLY A 93 -11.10 16.26 -2.69
N GLY A 94 -12.03 15.65 -3.42
CA GLY A 94 -12.05 15.62 -4.88
C GLY A 94 -11.08 14.66 -5.53
N ARG A 95 -10.43 13.80 -4.74
CA ARG A 95 -9.53 12.75 -5.20
C ARG A 95 -9.88 11.42 -4.53
N LEU A 96 -9.30 10.33 -5.02
CA LEU A 96 -9.32 9.04 -4.33
C LEU A 96 -8.11 8.95 -3.41
N CYS A 97 -8.32 8.41 -2.21
CA CYS A 97 -7.27 8.23 -1.23
C CYS A 97 -7.39 6.85 -0.57
N ARG A 98 -6.27 6.14 -0.47
CA ARG A 98 -6.14 4.88 0.26
C ARG A 98 -5.16 5.09 1.40
N ARG A 99 -5.67 5.08 2.62
CA ARG A 99 -4.85 5.18 3.83
C ARG A 99 -4.80 3.84 4.52
N ARG A 100 -3.63 3.48 4.98
CA ARG A 100 -3.44 2.30 5.81
C ARG A 100 -2.58 2.67 7.02
N THR A 101 -3.08 2.31 8.19
CA THR A 101 -2.32 2.38 9.43
C THR A 101 -1.73 1.00 9.73
N PRO A 102 -0.61 0.94 10.47
CA PRO A 102 -0.06 -0.35 10.91
C PRO A 102 -1.09 -1.14 11.72
N ASP A 103 -1.03 -2.47 11.58
CA ASP A 103 -1.89 -3.36 12.35
C ASP A 103 -1.57 -3.22 13.84
N LEU A 104 -2.60 -2.98 14.64
CA LEU A 104 -2.49 -2.98 16.10
C LEU A 104 -2.56 -4.42 16.62
N THR A 105 -1.48 -4.85 17.26
CA THR A 105 -1.43 -6.12 17.99
C THR A 105 -1.32 -5.84 19.48
N ALA A 106 -1.71 -6.80 20.33
CA ALA A 106 -1.55 -6.68 21.78
C ALA A 106 -0.08 -6.44 22.17
N VAL A 107 0.85 -7.15 21.50
CA VAL A 107 2.30 -6.99 21.71
C VAL A 107 2.73 -5.58 21.35
N ARG A 108 2.29 -5.05 20.22
CA ARG A 108 2.65 -3.69 19.79
C ARG A 108 2.11 -2.61 20.75
N LEU A 109 0.88 -2.76 21.22
CA LEU A 109 0.31 -1.84 22.23
C LEU A 109 1.12 -1.82 23.50
N VAL A 110 1.54 -2.99 23.99
CA VAL A 110 2.40 -3.11 25.17
C VAL A 110 3.77 -2.47 24.93
N GLN A 111 4.38 -2.73 23.78
CA GLN A 111 5.68 -2.13 23.41
C GLN A 111 5.59 -0.60 23.34
N ASP A 112 4.55 -0.06 22.70
CA ASP A 112 4.34 1.39 22.62
C ASP A 112 4.13 2.02 24.00
N TYR A 113 3.37 1.36 24.88
CA TYR A 113 3.18 1.79 26.24
C TYR A 113 4.50 1.81 27.02
N LEU A 114 5.29 0.75 26.93
CA LEU A 114 6.58 0.66 27.61
C LEU A 114 7.56 1.75 27.12
N ALA A 115 7.62 1.98 25.80
CA ALA A 115 8.46 3.01 25.22
C ALA A 115 8.11 4.42 25.74
N ALA A 116 6.81 4.69 25.98
CA ALA A 116 6.34 5.98 26.46
C ALA A 116 6.51 6.19 27.97
N HIS A 117 6.55 5.12 28.78
CA HIS A 117 6.45 5.21 30.24
C HIS A 117 7.70 4.72 30.99
N LEU A 118 8.61 3.98 30.34
CA LEU A 118 9.84 3.51 31.00
C LEU A 118 10.95 4.57 30.92
N PRO A 119 11.57 4.94 32.04
CA PRO A 119 12.76 5.77 32.02
C PRO A 119 13.95 4.99 31.43
N HIS A 120 14.84 5.67 30.72
CA HIS A 120 15.99 5.05 30.06
C HIS A 120 16.97 4.31 31.00
N ALA A 121 17.01 4.69 32.27
CA ALA A 121 17.87 4.07 33.27
C ALA A 121 17.19 2.94 34.06
N ALA A 122 15.95 2.57 33.75
CA ALA A 122 15.24 1.52 34.46
C ALA A 122 15.77 0.12 34.09
N LEU A 123 15.89 -0.75 35.09
CA LEU A 123 16.13 -2.17 34.88
C LEU A 123 14.82 -2.87 34.49
N CYS A 124 14.81 -3.51 33.34
CA CYS A 124 13.65 -4.26 32.87
C CYS A 124 13.94 -5.76 32.89
N ILE A 125 13.02 -6.54 33.47
CA ILE A 125 13.10 -7.98 33.53
C ILE A 125 11.88 -8.58 32.84
N ASP A 126 12.12 -9.39 31.81
CA ASP A 126 11.10 -10.18 31.14
C ASP A 126 11.15 -11.61 31.62
N ALA A 127 10.23 -12.00 32.50
CA ALA A 127 10.17 -13.33 33.10
C ALA A 127 9.60 -14.40 32.13
N THR A 128 8.90 -13.98 31.09
CA THR A 128 8.29 -14.90 30.11
C THR A 128 9.07 -15.09 28.83
N CYS A 129 9.95 -14.19 28.53
CA CYS A 129 10.88 -14.13 27.37
C CYS A 129 10.43 -14.76 26.03
N GLY A 130 9.77 -15.90 26.05
CA GLY A 130 9.31 -16.61 24.85
C GLY A 130 10.43 -16.83 23.84
N ASN A 131 10.28 -16.28 22.61
CA ASN A 131 11.32 -16.25 21.58
C ASN A 131 12.25 -15.03 21.67
N GLY A 132 12.14 -14.23 22.71
CA GLY A 132 12.97 -13.06 22.96
C GLY A 132 12.55 -11.77 22.27
N GLY A 133 11.41 -11.74 21.58
CA GLY A 133 10.96 -10.56 20.84
C GLY A 133 10.72 -9.35 21.73
N ASP A 134 10.05 -9.52 22.84
CA ASP A 134 9.76 -8.42 23.79
C ASP A 134 11.00 -8.01 24.59
N THR A 135 11.86 -8.96 24.91
CA THR A 135 13.14 -8.70 25.60
C THR A 135 14.05 -7.86 24.70
N ALA A 136 14.09 -8.14 23.40
CA ALA A 136 14.87 -7.34 22.45
C ALA A 136 14.37 -5.91 22.32
N PHE A 137 13.07 -5.67 22.56
CA PHE A 137 12.48 -4.33 22.59
C PHE A 137 12.94 -3.52 23.82
N LEU A 138 12.99 -4.16 24.98
CA LEU A 138 13.38 -3.53 26.25
C LEU A 138 14.88 -3.17 26.28
#